data_3948a6ab9acc213a97723d84d6917ac3
#
_entry.id   3948a6ab9acc213a97723d84d6917ac3
#
_cell.length_a   1.000
_cell.length_b   1.000
_cell.length_c   1.000
_cell.angle_alpha   90.00
_cell.angle_beta   90.00
_cell.angle_gamma   90.00
#
_symmetry.space_group_name_H-M   'P 1'
#
loop_
_entity.id
_entity.type
_entity.pdbx_description
1 polymer ?
#
loop_
_entity_poly.entity_id
_entity_poly.type
_entity_poly.pdbx_seq_one_letter_code
_entity_poly.pdbx_strand_id
1 'polypeptide(L)'
;SSGFGEAFAASIDPDWVTKPYRDTIAAAEWFARQSWIDPARMAAGGGSYGGYLASILLGRPHPFKTLVVHAGVSDRYTQYASDHGGSRSRFGEFWEDEARFRKVSPNLSAASFVTPTLVIHGGLDYRVPDAEGFELFNILQNRGVKSTLVYFPNENHWVLKAQNSLFWYETTRKWLRDFVGEGPDGKPPAQAAAGE
;
A
#
# COMPACT_ATOMS: atom_id res chain seq x y z
N SER A 1 12.17 11.58 -1.57
CA SER A 1 11.46 12.84 -1.79
C SER A 1 12.42 13.90 -2.30
N SER A 2 12.06 14.57 -3.40
CA SER A 2 12.91 15.62 -4.00
C SER A 2 12.92 16.94 -3.20
N GLY A 3 11.92 17.15 -2.35
CA GLY A 3 11.77 18.39 -1.55
C GLY A 3 12.84 18.60 -0.49
N PHE A 4 13.64 17.59 -0.18
CA PHE A 4 14.71 17.64 0.84
C PHE A 4 16.12 17.63 0.22
N GLY A 5 16.25 17.95 -1.06
CA GLY A 5 17.49 18.02 -1.78
C GLY A 5 17.93 16.71 -2.46
N GLU A 6 18.92 16.86 -3.35
CA GLU A 6 19.37 15.76 -4.20
C GLU A 6 19.98 14.59 -3.43
N ALA A 7 20.82 14.89 -2.43
CA ALA A 7 21.43 13.86 -1.59
C ALA A 7 20.39 13.00 -0.86
N PHE A 8 19.32 13.63 -0.37
CA PHE A 8 18.21 12.90 0.25
C PHE A 8 17.45 12.05 -0.78
N ALA A 9 17.14 12.62 -1.96
CA ALA A 9 16.46 11.89 -3.02
C ALA A 9 17.27 10.68 -3.50
N ALA A 10 18.57 10.85 -3.72
CA ALA A 10 19.47 9.78 -4.13
C ALA A 10 19.73 8.72 -3.05
N SER A 11 19.49 9.05 -1.79
CA SER A 11 19.77 8.13 -0.66
C SER A 11 18.98 6.83 -0.70
N ILE A 12 17.82 6.81 -1.40
CA ILE A 12 17.00 5.61 -1.57
C ILE A 12 17.40 4.75 -2.78
N ASP A 13 18.17 5.29 -3.71
CA ASP A 13 18.80 4.49 -4.76
C ASP A 13 19.90 3.66 -4.10
N PRO A 14 20.02 2.62 -4.11
CA PRO A 14 19.71 1.27 -4.40
C PRO A 14 18.77 0.55 -3.41
N ASP A 15 18.20 1.21 -2.44
CA ASP A 15 17.36 0.60 -1.39
C ASP A 15 15.98 1.25 -1.31
N TRP A 16 15.12 0.93 -2.25
CA TRP A 16 13.73 1.40 -2.33
C TRP A 16 12.78 0.75 -1.32
N VAL A 17 13.25 -0.21 -0.58
CA VAL A 17 12.43 -1.01 0.34
C VAL A 17 12.77 -0.70 1.79
N THR A 18 14.03 -0.91 2.18
CA THR A 18 14.39 -0.92 3.60
C THR A 18 14.39 0.47 4.21
N LYS A 19 14.95 1.47 3.51
CA LYS A 19 15.00 2.85 4.05
C LYS A 19 13.62 3.47 4.18
N PRO A 20 12.76 3.49 3.12
CA PRO A 20 11.41 4.03 3.27
C PRO A 20 10.55 3.26 4.28
N TYR A 21 10.70 1.94 4.38
CA TYR A 21 10.05 1.16 5.42
C TYR A 21 10.48 1.62 6.82
N ARG A 22 11.79 1.76 7.07
CA ARG A 22 12.31 2.23 8.36
C ARG A 22 11.83 3.62 8.71
N ASP A 23 11.79 4.54 7.74
CA ASP A 23 11.27 5.89 7.93
C ASP A 23 9.79 5.87 8.32
N THR A 24 9.00 5.00 7.69
CA THR A 24 7.57 4.83 8.01
C THR A 24 7.39 4.29 9.44
N ILE A 25 8.18 3.29 9.84
CA ILE A 25 8.11 2.74 11.20
C ILE A 25 8.58 3.79 12.23
N ALA A 26 9.68 4.49 11.96
CA ALA A 26 10.17 5.54 12.86
C ALA A 26 9.14 6.68 13.04
N ALA A 27 8.44 7.06 11.95
CA ALA A 27 7.35 8.03 12.04
C ALA A 27 6.20 7.48 12.90
N ALA A 28 5.78 6.23 12.70
CA ALA A 28 4.72 5.61 13.49
C ALA A 28 5.09 5.53 14.98
N GLU A 29 6.32 5.16 15.29
CA GLU A 29 6.84 5.13 16.66
C GLU A 29 6.89 6.52 17.30
N TRP A 30 7.26 7.54 16.52
CA TRP A 30 7.24 8.91 17.00
C TRP A 30 5.81 9.36 17.32
N PHE A 31 4.87 9.12 16.42
CA PHE A 31 3.45 9.44 16.64
C PHE A 31 2.88 8.67 17.84
N ALA A 32 3.20 7.40 18.00
CA ALA A 32 2.73 6.58 19.12
C ALA A 32 3.14 7.12 20.51
N ARG A 33 4.17 7.97 20.58
CA ARG A 33 4.60 8.63 21.82
C ARG A 33 3.91 9.97 22.10
N GLN A 34 3.10 10.46 21.17
CA GLN A 34 2.39 11.73 21.36
C GLN A 34 1.13 11.53 22.20
N SER A 35 0.86 12.39 23.17
CA SER A 35 -0.29 12.29 24.07
C SER A 35 -1.66 12.41 23.37
N TRP A 36 -1.68 12.92 22.14
CA TRP A 36 -2.88 13.11 21.32
C TRP A 36 -3.10 12.00 20.28
N ILE A 37 -2.23 10.98 20.27
CA ILE A 37 -2.38 9.81 19.40
C ILE A 37 -2.73 8.57 20.23
N ASP A 38 -3.71 7.82 19.75
CA ASP A 38 -3.94 6.46 20.23
C ASP A 38 -3.12 5.47 19.39
N PRO A 39 -2.04 4.88 19.93
CA PRO A 39 -1.17 3.98 19.19
C PRO A 39 -1.86 2.66 18.78
N ALA A 40 -2.97 2.34 19.42
CA ALA A 40 -3.77 1.17 19.05
C ALA A 40 -4.67 1.40 17.82
N ARG A 41 -4.73 2.64 17.31
CA ARG A 41 -5.66 3.07 16.26
C ARG A 41 -4.95 3.71 15.07
N MET A 42 -3.83 3.17 14.68
CA MET A 42 -3.06 3.67 13.53
C MET A 42 -3.34 2.85 12.27
N ALA A 43 -3.41 3.54 11.14
CA ALA A 43 -3.48 2.96 9.81
C ALA A 43 -2.39 3.57 8.92
N ALA A 44 -2.01 2.87 7.85
CA ALA A 44 -1.16 3.41 6.81
C ALA A 44 -1.77 3.20 5.43
N GLY A 45 -1.44 4.09 4.50
CA GLY A 45 -1.91 3.94 3.13
C GLY A 45 -1.17 4.87 2.19
N GLY A 46 -1.30 4.60 0.91
CA GLY A 46 -0.69 5.43 -0.10
C GLY A 46 -1.08 5.04 -1.51
N GLY A 47 -0.77 5.94 -2.45
CA GLY A 47 -0.97 5.72 -3.88
C GLY A 47 0.35 5.55 -4.61
N SER A 48 0.36 4.77 -5.71
CA SER A 48 1.54 4.57 -6.54
C SER A 48 2.73 4.01 -5.74
N TYR A 49 3.83 4.72 -5.64
CA TYR A 49 4.94 4.32 -4.76
C TYR A 49 4.49 4.17 -3.29
N GLY A 50 3.57 5.02 -2.81
CA GLY A 50 2.99 4.88 -1.46
C GLY A 50 2.17 3.58 -1.31
N GLY A 51 1.46 3.17 -2.37
CA GLY A 51 0.79 1.87 -2.44
C GLY A 51 1.78 0.71 -2.45
N TYR A 52 2.88 0.82 -3.18
CA TYR A 52 3.98 -0.13 -3.14
C TYR A 52 4.56 -0.26 -1.72
N LEU A 53 4.80 0.86 -1.03
CA LEU A 53 5.29 0.85 0.34
C LEU A 53 4.30 0.23 1.32
N ALA A 54 2.99 0.46 1.12
CA ALA A 54 1.95 -0.23 1.89
C ALA A 54 1.94 -1.74 1.62
N SER A 55 2.18 -2.17 0.38
CA SER A 55 2.35 -3.59 0.04
C SER A 55 3.62 -4.20 0.68
N ILE A 56 4.71 -3.44 0.79
CA ILE A 56 5.92 -3.83 1.54
C ILE A 56 5.61 -4.00 3.04
N LEU A 57 4.79 -3.12 3.62
CA LEU A 57 4.39 -3.22 5.02
C LEU A 57 3.64 -4.53 5.29
N LEU A 58 2.80 -5.02 4.38
CA LEU A 58 2.10 -6.30 4.54
C LEU A 58 3.01 -7.47 4.88
N GLY A 59 4.22 -7.48 4.32
CA GLY A 59 5.20 -8.56 4.51
C GLY A 59 6.19 -8.32 5.65
N ARG A 60 6.02 -7.26 6.47
CA ARG A 60 6.99 -6.85 7.49
C ARG A 60 6.29 -6.43 8.78
N PRO A 61 6.96 -6.50 9.95
CA PRO A 61 6.40 -6.01 11.21
C PRO A 61 6.03 -4.52 11.14
N HIS A 62 4.83 -4.17 11.60
CA HIS A 62 4.35 -2.79 11.65
C HIS A 62 3.22 -2.63 12.69
N PRO A 63 2.95 -1.41 13.22
CA PRO A 63 1.92 -1.19 14.22
C PRO A 63 0.52 -0.92 13.67
N PHE A 64 0.34 -0.87 12.34
CA PHE A 64 -0.93 -0.45 11.71
C PHE A 64 -2.00 -1.54 11.79
N LYS A 65 -3.23 -1.15 12.11
CA LYS A 65 -4.40 -2.03 12.18
C LYS A 65 -4.97 -2.39 10.80
N THR A 66 -4.76 -1.53 9.85
CA THR A 66 -5.20 -1.71 8.46
C THR A 66 -4.33 -0.93 7.50
N LEU A 67 -4.33 -1.35 6.25
CA LEU A 67 -3.61 -0.70 5.17
C LEU A 67 -4.57 -0.29 4.03
N VAL A 68 -4.19 0.74 3.29
CA VAL A 68 -4.84 1.14 2.04
C VAL A 68 -3.80 1.18 0.93
N VAL A 69 -3.99 0.37 -0.09
CA VAL A 69 -3.12 0.27 -1.27
C VAL A 69 -3.89 0.79 -2.47
N HIS A 70 -3.52 1.96 -2.98
CA HIS A 70 -4.09 2.54 -4.19
C HIS A 70 -3.07 2.53 -5.31
N ALA A 71 -3.40 1.89 -6.44
CA ALA A 71 -2.53 1.80 -7.63
C ALA A 71 -1.09 1.42 -7.24
N GLY A 72 -0.95 0.49 -6.30
CA GLY A 72 0.33 0.08 -5.73
C GLY A 72 0.89 -1.15 -6.43
N VAL A 73 2.21 -1.20 -6.54
CA VAL A 73 2.91 -2.37 -7.08
C VAL A 73 2.94 -3.48 -6.04
N SER A 74 2.52 -4.67 -6.39
CA SER A 74 2.62 -5.90 -5.60
C SER A 74 3.69 -6.84 -6.12
N ASP A 75 3.91 -6.84 -7.43
CA ASP A 75 4.89 -7.66 -8.13
C ASP A 75 5.75 -6.83 -9.10
N ARG A 76 7.06 -6.85 -8.92
CA ARG A 76 7.96 -6.12 -9.81
C ARG A 76 8.07 -6.72 -11.21
N TYR A 77 7.73 -7.99 -11.38
CA TYR A 77 7.69 -8.62 -12.69
C TYR A 77 6.44 -8.16 -13.49
N THR A 78 5.27 -8.12 -12.85
CA THR A 78 4.05 -7.58 -13.47
C THR A 78 4.20 -6.08 -13.79
N GLN A 79 4.86 -5.31 -12.93
CA GLN A 79 5.19 -3.90 -13.17
C GLN A 79 6.05 -3.70 -14.43
N TYR A 80 6.74 -4.72 -14.91
CA TYR A 80 7.54 -4.64 -16.14
C TYR A 80 6.68 -4.39 -17.38
N ALA A 81 5.38 -4.75 -17.35
CA ALA A 81 4.42 -4.50 -18.41
C ALA A 81 3.87 -3.05 -18.46
N SER A 82 4.35 -2.15 -17.59
CA SER A 82 3.87 -0.77 -17.52
C SER A 82 4.39 0.11 -18.67
N ASP A 83 3.71 1.24 -18.90
CA ASP A 83 4.18 2.31 -19.80
C ASP A 83 5.41 3.05 -19.25
N HIS A 84 5.71 2.85 -17.96
CA HIS A 84 6.75 3.54 -17.24
C HIS A 84 8.05 2.73 -17.17
N GLY A 85 9.02 3.04 -18.02
CA GLY A 85 10.33 2.40 -18.03
C GLY A 85 11.19 2.58 -16.77
N GLY A 86 10.66 3.21 -15.72
CA GLY A 86 11.40 3.50 -14.48
C GLY A 86 11.90 2.27 -13.72
N SER A 87 11.31 1.11 -13.94
CA SER A 87 11.82 -0.15 -13.39
C SER A 87 13.19 -0.48 -13.95
N ARG A 88 13.37 -0.37 -15.27
CA ARG A 88 14.64 -0.66 -15.95
C ARG A 88 15.76 0.25 -15.49
N SER A 89 15.50 1.56 -15.40
CA SER A 89 16.53 2.55 -15.06
C SER A 89 17.05 2.39 -13.62
N ARG A 90 16.26 1.76 -12.73
CA ARG A 90 16.60 1.64 -11.31
C ARG A 90 17.03 0.26 -10.88
N PHE A 91 16.42 -0.77 -11.45
CA PHE A 91 16.63 -2.15 -11.02
C PHE A 91 17.37 -2.99 -12.05
N GLY A 92 17.64 -2.43 -13.23
CA GLY A 92 18.18 -3.20 -14.35
C GLY A 92 17.12 -4.16 -14.92
N GLU A 93 17.59 -5.13 -15.65
CA GLU A 93 16.73 -6.15 -16.23
C GLU A 93 16.59 -7.34 -15.26
N PHE A 94 15.40 -7.91 -15.12
CA PHE A 94 15.16 -8.98 -14.14
C PHE A 94 15.95 -10.27 -14.48
N TRP A 95 16.27 -10.49 -15.75
CA TRP A 95 17.11 -11.64 -16.17
C TRP A 95 18.61 -11.43 -15.91
N GLU A 96 19.05 -10.21 -15.56
CA GLU A 96 20.43 -9.91 -15.18
C GLU A 96 20.66 -10.03 -13.67
N ASP A 97 19.66 -9.67 -12.86
CA ASP A 97 19.69 -9.77 -11.39
C ASP A 97 18.32 -10.12 -10.82
N GLU A 98 17.91 -11.36 -10.98
CA GLU A 98 16.67 -11.89 -10.45
C GLU A 98 16.58 -11.73 -8.91
N ALA A 99 17.69 -11.93 -8.20
CA ALA A 99 17.72 -11.82 -6.75
C ALA A 99 17.36 -10.41 -6.26
N ARG A 100 17.73 -9.38 -7.01
CA ARG A 100 17.34 -8.00 -6.74
C ARG A 100 15.85 -7.78 -6.96
N PHE A 101 15.29 -8.28 -8.07
CA PHE A 101 13.84 -8.20 -8.34
C PHE A 101 13.03 -8.88 -7.24
N ARG A 102 13.43 -10.06 -6.80
CA ARG A 102 12.78 -10.78 -5.70
C ARG A 102 12.77 -9.98 -4.40
N LYS A 103 13.85 -9.29 -4.05
CA LYS A 103 13.94 -8.47 -2.83
C LYS A 103 12.99 -7.28 -2.81
N VAL A 104 12.59 -6.79 -3.98
CA VAL A 104 11.74 -5.61 -4.14
C VAL A 104 10.31 -5.95 -4.58
N SER A 105 9.93 -7.22 -4.64
CA SER A 105 8.59 -7.71 -4.99
C SER A 105 7.81 -8.09 -3.73
N PRO A 106 6.81 -7.29 -3.30
CA PRO A 106 6.06 -7.52 -2.06
C PRO A 106 5.36 -8.88 -2.00
N ASN A 107 4.77 -9.33 -3.11
CA ASN A 107 4.03 -10.59 -3.23
C ASN A 107 4.84 -11.81 -2.78
N LEU A 108 6.15 -11.78 -2.91
CA LEU A 108 7.03 -12.88 -2.47
C LEU A 108 7.10 -13.02 -0.94
N SER A 109 6.55 -12.05 -0.20
CA SER A 109 6.37 -12.10 1.26
C SER A 109 4.94 -12.47 1.66
N ALA A 110 4.10 -12.93 0.73
CA ALA A 110 2.67 -13.18 0.93
C ALA A 110 2.34 -14.11 2.11
N ALA A 111 3.24 -15.05 2.43
CA ALA A 111 3.08 -15.93 3.60
C ALA A 111 2.94 -15.15 4.93
N SER A 112 3.44 -13.92 5.00
CA SER A 112 3.38 -13.04 6.18
C SER A 112 2.20 -12.07 6.17
N PHE A 113 1.38 -12.03 5.11
CA PHE A 113 0.26 -11.09 5.01
C PHE A 113 -0.85 -11.48 5.98
N VAL A 114 -1.13 -10.58 6.93
CA VAL A 114 -2.18 -10.77 7.97
C VAL A 114 -3.01 -9.51 8.21
N THR A 115 -2.57 -8.36 7.69
CA THR A 115 -3.18 -7.08 7.98
C THR A 115 -4.35 -6.80 7.04
N PRO A 116 -5.56 -6.46 7.56
CA PRO A 116 -6.70 -6.07 6.76
C PRO A 116 -6.33 -4.95 5.76
N THR A 117 -6.71 -5.10 4.50
CA THR A 117 -6.25 -4.19 3.44
C THR A 117 -7.36 -3.82 2.46
N LEU A 118 -7.52 -2.51 2.25
CA LEU A 118 -8.29 -1.95 1.14
C LEU A 118 -7.38 -1.80 -0.08
N VAL A 119 -7.73 -2.46 -1.18
CA VAL A 119 -7.05 -2.35 -2.47
C VAL A 119 -7.91 -1.51 -3.40
N ILE A 120 -7.31 -0.50 -4.04
CA ILE A 120 -8.00 0.39 -4.98
C ILE A 120 -7.20 0.46 -6.27
N HIS A 121 -7.86 0.28 -7.44
CA HIS A 121 -7.17 0.32 -8.72
C HIS A 121 -8.06 0.86 -9.85
N GLY A 122 -7.45 1.57 -10.80
CA GLY A 122 -8.08 2.03 -12.03
C GLY A 122 -7.84 1.06 -13.18
N GLY A 123 -8.87 0.75 -13.97
CA GLY A 123 -8.78 -0.20 -15.08
C GLY A 123 -8.01 0.30 -16.31
N LEU A 124 -7.76 1.61 -16.39
CA LEU A 124 -6.96 2.23 -17.44
C LEU A 124 -5.58 2.68 -16.91
N ASP A 125 -5.12 2.03 -15.85
CA ASP A 125 -3.81 2.32 -15.26
C ASP A 125 -2.72 1.58 -16.03
N TYR A 126 -2.04 2.29 -16.92
CA TYR A 126 -0.90 1.78 -17.67
C TYR A 126 0.45 2.08 -16.97
N ARG A 127 0.42 2.87 -15.87
CA ARG A 127 1.58 3.19 -15.04
C ARG A 127 1.88 2.06 -14.03
N VAL A 128 0.83 1.58 -13.39
CA VAL A 128 0.82 0.38 -12.55
C VAL A 128 -0.31 -0.48 -13.07
N PRO A 129 -0.03 -1.54 -13.83
CA PRO A 129 -1.07 -2.37 -14.45
C PRO A 129 -2.09 -2.86 -13.43
N ASP A 130 -3.37 -2.88 -13.80
CA ASP A 130 -4.46 -3.27 -12.89
C ASP A 130 -4.35 -4.72 -12.40
N ALA A 131 -3.60 -5.56 -13.11
CA ALA A 131 -3.22 -6.90 -12.67
C ALA A 131 -2.54 -6.90 -11.28
N GLU A 132 -1.80 -5.84 -10.94
CA GLU A 132 -1.18 -5.67 -9.62
C GLU A 132 -2.22 -5.61 -8.48
N GLY A 133 -3.30 -4.88 -8.71
CA GLY A 133 -4.41 -4.78 -7.76
C GLY A 133 -5.17 -6.10 -7.63
N PHE A 134 -5.43 -6.78 -8.73
CA PHE A 134 -6.07 -8.10 -8.73
C PHE A 134 -5.21 -9.16 -8.06
N GLU A 135 -3.91 -9.18 -8.34
CA GLU A 135 -2.97 -10.12 -7.73
C GLU A 135 -2.94 -9.92 -6.20
N LEU A 136 -2.72 -8.69 -5.75
CA LEU A 136 -2.68 -8.39 -4.32
C LEU A 136 -3.98 -8.79 -3.61
N PHE A 137 -5.13 -8.44 -4.19
CA PHE A 137 -6.43 -8.82 -3.63
C PHE A 137 -6.61 -10.34 -3.57
N ASN A 138 -6.27 -11.06 -4.64
CA ASN A 138 -6.36 -12.52 -4.66
C ASN A 138 -5.44 -13.18 -3.63
N ILE A 139 -4.22 -12.67 -3.45
CA ILE A 139 -3.31 -13.15 -2.39
C ILE A 139 -3.94 -12.96 -1.03
N LEU A 140 -4.47 -11.78 -0.72
CA LEU A 140 -5.12 -11.49 0.57
C LEU A 140 -6.31 -12.41 0.83
N GLN A 141 -7.18 -12.63 -0.19
CA GLN A 141 -8.32 -13.53 -0.09
C GLN A 141 -7.88 -14.99 0.17
N ASN A 142 -6.92 -15.48 -0.59
CA ASN A 142 -6.38 -16.84 -0.41
C ASN A 142 -5.67 -17.04 0.93
N ARG A 143 -5.15 -15.94 1.52
CA ARG A 143 -4.58 -15.95 2.88
C ARG A 143 -5.63 -15.85 3.98
N GLY A 144 -6.91 -15.67 3.64
CA GLY A 144 -7.99 -15.42 4.62
C GLY A 144 -7.89 -14.04 5.27
N VAL A 145 -7.14 -13.11 4.67
CA VAL A 145 -7.00 -11.74 5.18
C VAL A 145 -8.20 -10.90 4.75
N LYS A 146 -8.85 -10.23 5.70
CA LYS A 146 -9.95 -9.34 5.40
C LYS A 146 -9.52 -8.26 4.43
N SER A 147 -10.11 -8.24 3.25
CA SER A 147 -9.77 -7.29 2.20
C SER A 147 -10.97 -6.92 1.33
N THR A 148 -10.89 -5.76 0.72
CA THR A 148 -11.87 -5.26 -0.25
C THR A 148 -11.10 -4.73 -1.45
N LEU A 149 -11.57 -5.06 -2.66
CA LEU A 149 -11.09 -4.45 -3.89
C LEU A 149 -12.12 -3.43 -4.38
N VAL A 150 -11.67 -2.20 -4.60
CA VAL A 150 -12.42 -1.15 -5.29
C VAL A 150 -11.78 -0.94 -6.66
N TYR A 151 -12.50 -1.34 -7.70
CA TYR A 151 -12.02 -1.25 -9.07
C TYR A 151 -12.83 -0.22 -9.87
N PHE A 152 -12.11 0.73 -10.47
CA PHE A 152 -12.69 1.77 -11.31
C PHE A 152 -12.37 1.51 -12.78
N PRO A 153 -13.24 0.85 -13.55
CA PRO A 153 -12.90 0.41 -14.91
C PRO A 153 -12.62 1.54 -15.89
N ASN A 154 -13.02 2.76 -15.57
CA ASN A 154 -12.90 3.93 -16.41
C ASN A 154 -11.99 5.05 -15.84
N GLU A 155 -11.19 4.72 -14.84
CA GLU A 155 -10.13 5.58 -14.29
C GLU A 155 -8.75 5.05 -14.63
N ASN A 156 -7.79 5.97 -14.67
CA ASN A 156 -6.38 5.66 -14.89
C ASN A 156 -5.61 5.53 -13.55
N HIS A 157 -4.35 5.92 -13.53
CA HIS A 157 -3.53 5.95 -12.31
C HIS A 157 -4.08 6.86 -11.20
N TRP A 158 -4.97 7.78 -11.57
CA TRP A 158 -5.64 8.72 -10.69
C TRP A 158 -7.16 8.53 -10.78
N VAL A 159 -7.87 8.68 -9.66
CA VAL A 159 -9.34 8.69 -9.63
C VAL A 159 -9.80 10.14 -9.74
N LEU A 160 -10.15 10.59 -10.96
CA LEU A 160 -10.37 11.99 -11.28
C LEU A 160 -11.84 12.34 -11.57
N LYS A 161 -12.66 11.36 -11.99
CA LYS A 161 -14.08 11.62 -12.23
C LYS A 161 -14.79 11.88 -10.92
N ALA A 162 -15.57 12.96 -10.84
CA ALA A 162 -16.18 13.45 -9.60
C ALA A 162 -16.94 12.37 -8.82
N GLN A 163 -17.77 11.57 -9.50
CA GLN A 163 -18.53 10.48 -8.86
C GLN A 163 -17.60 9.39 -8.29
N ASN A 164 -16.59 9.01 -9.05
CA ASN A 164 -15.61 8.02 -8.62
C ASN A 164 -14.76 8.53 -7.46
N SER A 165 -14.35 9.80 -7.50
CA SER A 165 -13.63 10.44 -6.40
C SER A 165 -14.45 10.46 -5.12
N LEU A 166 -15.73 10.82 -5.21
CA LEU A 166 -16.63 10.80 -4.05
C LEU A 166 -16.70 9.39 -3.46
N PHE A 167 -16.96 8.38 -4.28
CA PHE A 167 -17.01 6.99 -3.85
C PHE A 167 -15.67 6.50 -3.25
N TRP A 168 -14.55 6.94 -3.82
CA TRP A 168 -13.21 6.66 -3.30
C TRP A 168 -13.06 7.17 -1.85
N TYR A 169 -13.43 8.45 -1.62
CA TYR A 169 -13.34 9.06 -0.29
C TYR A 169 -14.29 8.41 0.72
N GLU A 170 -15.52 8.15 0.33
CA GLU A 170 -16.53 7.52 1.19
C GLU A 170 -16.10 6.10 1.59
N THR A 171 -15.66 5.31 0.62
CA THR A 171 -15.22 3.94 0.86
C THR A 171 -13.95 3.89 1.72
N THR A 172 -12.97 4.75 1.43
CA THR A 172 -11.74 4.83 2.21
C THR A 172 -12.02 5.27 3.66
N ARG A 173 -12.86 6.28 3.86
CA ARG A 173 -13.25 6.72 5.20
C ARG A 173 -14.01 5.64 5.96
N LYS A 174 -14.94 4.96 5.29
CA LYS A 174 -15.67 3.84 5.90
C LYS A 174 -14.71 2.72 6.31
N TRP A 175 -13.81 2.32 5.42
CA TRP A 175 -12.78 1.32 5.70
C TRP A 175 -11.94 1.69 6.92
N LEU A 176 -11.42 2.91 6.96
CA LEU A 176 -10.62 3.37 8.09
C LEU A 176 -11.44 3.36 9.40
N ARG A 177 -12.68 3.84 9.38
CA ARG A 177 -13.57 3.78 10.55
C ARG A 177 -13.76 2.37 11.09
N ASP A 178 -13.95 1.41 10.20
CA ASP A 178 -14.20 0.02 10.56
C ASP A 178 -13.03 -0.60 11.33
N PHE A 179 -11.79 -0.11 11.11
CA PHE A 179 -10.59 -0.68 11.72
C PHE A 179 -9.93 0.19 12.80
N VAL A 180 -9.98 1.51 12.66
CA VAL A 180 -9.34 2.44 13.59
C VAL A 180 -10.32 3.38 14.30
N GLY A 181 -11.62 3.24 14.03
CA GLY A 181 -12.68 4.03 14.63
C GLY A 181 -12.78 5.45 14.07
N GLU A 182 -13.76 6.19 14.53
CA GLU A 182 -13.94 7.60 14.21
C GLU A 182 -12.92 8.46 14.97
N GLY A 183 -12.59 9.66 14.47
CA GLY A 183 -11.62 10.60 15.04
C GLY A 183 -11.79 10.87 16.55
N PRO A 184 -11.29 11.98 17.12
CA PRO A 184 -11.20 12.18 18.57
C PRO A 184 -12.51 12.03 19.34
N ASP A 185 -13.64 12.17 18.67
CA ASP A 185 -14.98 11.91 19.25
C ASP A 185 -15.46 10.47 19.02
N GLY A 186 -14.60 9.62 18.46
CA GLY A 186 -14.94 8.32 17.93
C GLY A 186 -15.10 7.24 18.98
N LYS A 187 -16.24 6.58 18.94
CA LYS A 187 -16.42 5.30 19.61
C LYS A 187 -15.42 4.27 19.03
N PRO A 188 -14.88 3.37 19.85
CA PRO A 188 -14.05 2.30 19.33
C PRO A 188 -14.78 1.53 18.22
N PRO A 189 -14.06 1.00 17.21
CA PRO A 189 -14.69 0.17 16.19
C PRO A 189 -15.48 -0.94 16.88
N ALA A 190 -16.72 -1.16 16.44
CA ALA A 190 -17.48 -2.30 16.91
C ALA A 190 -16.61 -3.55 16.72
N GLN A 191 -16.38 -4.30 17.79
CA GLN A 191 -15.66 -5.57 17.70
C GLN A 191 -16.35 -6.37 16.60
N ALA A 192 -15.59 -6.76 15.57
CA ALA A 192 -16.08 -7.70 14.57
C ALA A 192 -16.57 -8.91 15.37
N ALA A 193 -17.87 -9.17 15.32
CA ALA A 193 -18.44 -10.34 15.94
C ALA A 193 -17.65 -11.54 15.39
N ALA A 194 -16.99 -12.29 16.29
CA ALA A 194 -16.42 -13.56 15.95
C ALA A 194 -17.56 -14.39 15.37
N GLY A 195 -17.55 -14.63 14.06
CA GLY A 195 -18.52 -15.49 13.42
C GLY A 195 -18.33 -16.89 13.96
N GLU A 196 -19.39 -17.42 14.52
CA GLU A 196 -19.55 -18.84 14.77
C GLU A 196 -19.50 -19.65 13.48
#